data_4ad7873cd22ac82cd0d512901285304b
#
_entry.id   4ad7873cd22ac82cd0d512901285304b
#
_cell.length_a   1.000
_cell.length_b   1.000
_cell.length_c   1.000
_cell.angle_alpha   90.00
_cell.angle_beta   90.00
_cell.angle_gamma   90.00
#
_symmetry.space_group_name_H-M   'P 1'
#
loop_
_entity.id
_entity.type
_entity.pdbx_description
1 polymer ?
#
loop_
_entity_poly.entity_id
_entity_poly.type
_entity_poly.pdbx_seq_one_letter_code
_entity_poly.pdbx_strand_id
1 'polypeptide(L)'
;MGNQLAGIAPSQILSVESYFSDIHDFEYDKSLGSTRFFKVARAKHREGLVVVKVFAIQDPTLPLTSYKQELEELKIRLHSAQNCLPFQKAAEKASEKAAMLFRQYVRDNLYDRISTRPFLNNIEKRWIAFQILTAVDQAHKSGVRHGDIKTENVMVTSWNWVLLTDFASFKPTYLPEDNPADFNYFFDTSRRRTCYIAPERFVDGGMFATELEYMRDVSTPLVDLNSNQRTRGELKRAMDIFSAGIXVAELFTEGVPLFDLSQLLAYRNGHFFPEQVLNKIEDHSIRELVTQMIHREPDKRLQAEDYLKQQRGNAFPEIFYTFLQPYMAQFAKETFLSADERILVIRKDLGNIVHNLCGPDLPENAEGEPKENGLVILVSVITSCLQTLKYCDSKLAALELILHLAPRLSVEILLDRITPYLLHFSNDSVPRVRAEALRTLTKVLALVKEVPRNDVNIYPEYILPGIAHLAQDDATIVRLAYAENIALLAETALRFLELVQLKNLNMENDPXSEEIGEATHPNGNYDTELQALHEMVQQKVVTLLSDPENIVKQTLMETGITRLCXFFGRQKANDVLLSHMITFLNDKNDWHLRAAFFHSIVGKLCLRFCKTNGVMK
;
A
#
# COMPACT_ATOMS: atom_id res chain seq x y z
N MET A 1 -12.13 -1.16 -39.94
CA MET A 1 -10.98 -0.44 -39.45
C MET A 1 -10.12 -1.29 -38.53
N GLY A 2 -10.71 -1.94 -37.55
CA GLY A 2 -9.96 -2.81 -36.67
C GLY A 2 -9.24 -3.93 -37.39
N ASN A 3 -9.87 -4.50 -38.41
CA ASN A 3 -9.22 -5.56 -39.15
C ASN A 3 -8.01 -5.08 -39.94
N GLN A 4 -8.04 -3.83 -40.40
CA GLN A 4 -6.87 -3.26 -41.05
C GLN A 4 -5.74 -2.99 -40.08
N LEU A 5 -6.09 -2.56 -38.87
CA LEU A 5 -5.09 -2.34 -37.83
C LEU A 5 -4.53 -3.65 -37.30
N ALA A 6 -5.39 -4.66 -37.21
CA ALA A 6 -4.97 -5.95 -36.66
C ALA A 6 -4.03 -6.71 -37.60
N GLY A 7 -3.87 -6.23 -38.83
CA GLY A 7 -2.95 -6.87 -39.77
C GLY A 7 -1.49 -6.74 -39.40
N ILE A 8 -1.14 -5.82 -38.49
CA ILE A 8 0.24 -5.66 -38.06
C ILE A 8 0.32 -5.99 -36.56
N ALA A 9 0.88 -7.13 -36.26
CA ALA A 9 1.05 -7.56 -34.89
C ALA A 9 2.19 -6.78 -34.24
N PRO A 10 2.15 -6.60 -32.91
CA PRO A 10 3.29 -6.00 -32.21
C PRO A 10 4.60 -6.72 -32.43
N SER A 11 4.55 -8.01 -32.76
CA SER A 11 5.78 -8.75 -33.06
C SER A 11 6.48 -8.22 -34.29
N GLN A 12 5.79 -7.50 -35.15
CA GLN A 12 6.39 -6.89 -36.35
C GLN A 12 7.03 -5.54 -36.05
N ILE A 13 6.80 -5.00 -34.87
CA ILE A 13 7.48 -3.79 -34.42
C ILE A 13 8.87 -4.20 -33.95
N LEU A 14 9.89 -3.42 -34.28
CA LEU A 14 11.24 -3.66 -33.81
C LEU A 14 11.24 -3.65 -32.29
N SER A 15 12.24 -4.28 -31.69
CA SER A 15 12.35 -4.25 -30.23
C SER A 15 12.37 -2.80 -29.76
N VAL A 16 11.77 -2.57 -28.59
CA VAL A 16 11.65 -1.18 -28.10
C VAL A 16 13.03 -0.57 -27.93
N GLU A 17 14.02 -1.39 -27.55
CA GLU A 17 15.37 -0.91 -27.36
C GLU A 17 15.94 -0.21 -28.60
N SER A 18 15.61 -0.70 -29.78
CA SER A 18 16.17 -0.13 -31.02
C SER A 18 15.66 1.29 -31.29
N TYR A 19 14.50 1.65 -30.71
CA TYR A 19 13.98 3.00 -30.90
C TYR A 19 14.69 4.06 -30.09
N PHE A 20 15.49 3.66 -29.11
CA PHE A 20 16.18 4.61 -28.26
C PHE A 20 17.51 5.08 -28.83
N SER A 21 17.99 4.46 -29.88
CA SER A 21 19.29 4.85 -30.44
C SER A 21 19.31 6.32 -30.90
N ASP A 22 18.17 6.88 -31.27
CA ASP A 22 18.08 8.25 -31.78
C ASP A 22 17.54 9.23 -30.75
N ILE A 23 17.33 8.79 -29.52
CA ILE A 23 16.75 9.67 -28.49
C ILE A 23 17.80 9.88 -27.41
N HIS A 24 18.30 11.12 -27.31
CA HIS A 24 19.44 11.39 -26.44
C HIS A 24 19.10 11.51 -24.96
N ASP A 25 17.87 11.86 -24.64
CA ASP A 25 17.50 12.13 -23.24
C ASP A 25 17.04 10.89 -22.50
N PHE A 26 16.83 9.78 -23.19
CA PHE A 26 16.27 8.58 -22.59
C PHE A 26 17.15 7.39 -22.85
N GLU A 27 17.35 6.59 -21.84
CA GLU A 27 18.13 5.36 -21.95
C GLU A 27 17.22 4.18 -21.66
N TYR A 28 17.21 3.22 -22.59
CA TYR A 28 16.41 2.01 -22.40
C TYR A 28 16.83 1.28 -21.13
N ASP A 29 15.87 0.87 -20.31
CA ASP A 29 16.15 0.12 -19.09
C ASP A 29 15.72 -1.33 -19.21
N LYS A 30 14.40 -1.57 -19.38
CA LYS A 30 13.93 -2.94 -19.54
C LYS A 30 12.54 -2.96 -20.20
N SER A 31 12.21 -4.12 -20.76
CA SER A 31 10.88 -4.35 -21.29
C SER A 31 9.89 -4.53 -20.15
N LEU A 32 8.71 -3.94 -20.27
CA LEU A 32 7.60 -4.15 -19.34
C LEU A 32 6.52 -5.04 -19.94
N GLY A 33 6.78 -5.58 -21.14
CA GLY A 33 5.86 -6.48 -21.79
C GLY A 33 5.27 -5.88 -23.05
N SER A 34 4.23 -6.53 -23.54
CA SER A 34 3.53 -6.04 -24.72
C SER A 34 2.08 -6.46 -24.67
N THR A 35 1.24 -5.63 -25.25
CA THR A 35 -0.13 -6.00 -25.57
C THR A 35 -0.21 -6.19 -27.08
N ARG A 36 -1.39 -6.48 -27.58
CA ARG A 36 -1.53 -6.61 -29.02
C ARG A 36 -1.33 -5.28 -29.75
N PHE A 37 -1.56 -4.18 -29.04
CA PHE A 37 -1.49 -2.86 -29.63
C PHE A 37 -0.18 -2.14 -29.31
N PHE A 38 0.36 -2.32 -28.09
CA PHE A 38 1.55 -1.61 -27.64
C PHE A 38 2.67 -2.56 -27.29
N LYS A 39 3.91 -2.12 -27.51
CA LYS A 39 5.07 -2.62 -26.77
C LYS A 39 5.42 -1.61 -25.69
N VAL A 40 5.72 -2.07 -24.50
CA VAL A 40 5.89 -1.21 -23.34
C VAL A 40 7.27 -1.42 -22.74
N ALA A 41 7.95 -0.34 -22.42
CA ALA A 41 9.28 -0.41 -21.80
C ALA A 41 9.41 0.65 -20.72
N ARG A 42 10.37 0.40 -19.83
CA ARG A 42 10.82 1.39 -18.87
C ARG A 42 12.13 2.00 -19.38
N ALA A 43 12.27 3.30 -19.22
CA ALA A 43 13.47 4.00 -19.65
C ALA A 43 13.92 4.95 -18.54
N LYS A 44 15.20 5.31 -18.58
CA LYS A 44 15.79 6.23 -17.63
C LYS A 44 15.90 7.60 -18.26
N HIS A 45 15.50 8.61 -17.52
CA HIS A 45 15.63 10.00 -17.86
C HIS A 45 16.29 10.69 -16.68
N ARG A 46 16.93 11.82 -16.90
CA ARG A 46 17.61 12.51 -15.80
C ARG A 46 16.67 12.89 -14.66
N GLU A 47 15.39 13.02 -14.95
CA GLU A 47 14.40 13.35 -13.93
C GLU A 47 13.73 12.12 -13.31
N GLY A 48 14.11 10.93 -13.73
CA GLY A 48 13.59 9.71 -13.16
C GLY A 48 13.21 8.69 -14.20
N LEU A 49 12.49 7.68 -13.77
CA LEU A 49 12.07 6.60 -14.65
C LEU A 49 10.80 6.97 -15.40
N VAL A 50 10.73 6.56 -16.66
CA VAL A 50 9.55 6.79 -17.51
C VAL A 50 9.07 5.50 -18.13
N VAL A 51 7.79 5.46 -18.47
CA VAL A 51 7.20 4.40 -19.28
C VAL A 51 7.15 4.90 -20.71
N VAL A 52 7.54 4.03 -21.62
CA VAL A 52 7.45 4.30 -23.06
C VAL A 52 6.53 3.25 -23.67
N LYS A 53 5.51 3.70 -24.38
CA LYS A 53 4.64 2.83 -25.14
C LYS A 53 4.84 3.07 -26.61
N VAL A 54 5.10 2.02 -27.36
CA VAL A 54 5.38 2.09 -28.79
C VAL A 54 4.24 1.40 -29.54
N PHE A 55 3.70 2.08 -30.54
CA PHE A 55 2.70 1.46 -31.41
C PHE A 55 2.99 1.77 -32.86
N ALA A 56 2.55 0.87 -33.73
CA ALA A 56 2.77 1.02 -35.19
C ALA A 56 1.82 2.05 -35.76
N ILE A 57 2.35 2.91 -36.62
CA ILE A 57 1.56 3.85 -37.36
C ILE A 57 1.18 3.14 -38.68
N GLN A 58 -0.09 2.80 -38.80
CA GLN A 58 -0.51 1.95 -39.91
C GLN A 58 -0.90 2.73 -41.17
N ASP A 59 -1.37 3.94 -40.99
CA ASP A 59 -1.79 4.76 -42.08
C ASP A 59 -0.77 5.89 -42.26
N PRO A 60 0.07 5.82 -43.27
CA PRO A 60 1.07 6.86 -43.49
C PRO A 60 0.49 8.22 -43.81
N THR A 61 -0.79 8.29 -44.16
CA THR A 61 -1.43 9.57 -44.39
C THR A 61 -1.90 10.23 -43.08
N LEU A 62 -1.90 9.49 -41.98
CA LEU A 62 -2.23 10.08 -40.69
C LEU A 62 -1.05 10.89 -40.19
N PRO A 63 -1.19 12.21 -40.09
CA PRO A 63 -0.05 12.99 -39.62
C PRO A 63 0.18 12.81 -38.14
N LEU A 64 1.39 12.44 -37.80
CA LEU A 64 1.75 12.36 -36.37
C LEU A 64 1.56 13.70 -35.70
N THR A 65 1.61 14.77 -36.45
CA THR A 65 1.39 16.12 -35.95
C THR A 65 0.04 16.23 -35.24
N SER A 66 -1.02 15.63 -35.78
CA SER A 66 -2.31 15.70 -35.10
C SER A 66 -2.34 14.93 -33.81
N TYR A 67 -1.63 13.81 -33.71
CA TYR A 67 -1.50 13.11 -32.44
C TYR A 67 -0.75 13.93 -31.41
N LYS A 68 0.32 14.59 -31.84
CA LYS A 68 1.08 15.44 -30.94
C LYS A 68 0.24 16.60 -30.43
N GLN A 69 -0.54 17.21 -31.31
CA GLN A 69 -1.43 18.29 -30.93
C GLN A 69 -2.47 17.82 -29.91
N GLU A 70 -3.00 16.63 -30.14
CA GLU A 70 -3.98 16.08 -29.22
C GLU A 70 -3.37 15.83 -27.85
N LEU A 71 -2.16 15.27 -27.81
CA LEU A 71 -1.49 15.04 -26.52
C LEU A 71 -1.21 16.34 -25.81
N GLU A 72 -0.79 17.37 -26.52
CA GLU A 72 -0.58 18.67 -25.92
C GLU A 72 -1.88 19.25 -25.37
N GLU A 73 -2.97 19.07 -26.10
CA GLU A 73 -4.27 19.53 -25.64
C GLU A 73 -4.69 18.79 -24.38
N LEU A 74 -4.46 17.48 -24.32
CA LEU A 74 -4.76 16.69 -23.13
C LEU A 74 -3.93 17.18 -21.95
N LYS A 75 -2.64 17.44 -22.16
CA LYS A 75 -1.78 17.96 -21.08
C LYS A 75 -2.30 19.27 -20.55
N ILE A 76 -2.69 20.16 -21.44
CA ILE A 76 -3.21 21.46 -21.04
C ILE A 76 -4.51 21.31 -20.27
N ARG A 77 -5.44 20.54 -20.80
CA ARG A 77 -6.74 20.38 -20.16
C ARG A 77 -6.64 19.69 -18.81
N LEU A 78 -5.71 18.72 -18.68
CA LEU A 78 -5.57 17.94 -17.45
C LEU A 78 -4.51 18.49 -16.51
N HIS A 79 -3.99 19.67 -16.80
CA HIS A 79 -2.88 20.25 -16.01
C HIS A 79 -3.20 20.30 -14.52
N SER A 80 -4.42 20.72 -14.18
CA SER A 80 -4.82 20.85 -12.78
C SER A 80 -5.50 19.60 -12.23
N ALA A 81 -5.63 18.55 -13.03
CA ALA A 81 -6.29 17.31 -12.62
C ALA A 81 -5.28 16.42 -11.91
N GLN A 82 -5.24 16.50 -10.59
CA GLN A 82 -4.17 15.88 -9.82
C GLN A 82 -4.27 14.36 -9.74
N ASN A 83 -5.41 13.80 -10.12
CA ASN A 83 -5.56 12.34 -10.20
C ASN A 83 -5.51 11.82 -11.62
N CYS A 84 -5.05 12.62 -12.57
CA CYS A 84 -4.89 12.21 -13.95
C CYS A 84 -3.43 12.38 -14.38
N LEU A 85 -2.92 11.42 -15.14
CA LEU A 85 -1.54 11.45 -15.61
C LEU A 85 -1.52 11.19 -17.11
N PRO A 86 -1.70 12.23 -17.92
CA PRO A 86 -1.62 12.06 -19.37
C PRO A 86 -0.19 11.79 -19.82
N PHE A 87 -0.03 11.29 -21.04
CA PHE A 87 1.29 11.18 -21.63
C PHE A 87 1.91 12.56 -21.72
N GLN A 88 3.20 12.64 -21.40
CA GLN A 88 3.90 13.91 -21.33
C GLN A 88 4.61 14.26 -22.62
N LYS A 89 4.88 13.27 -23.48
CA LYS A 89 5.64 13.49 -24.67
C LYS A 89 5.28 12.43 -25.71
N ALA A 90 5.30 12.82 -26.99
CA ALA A 90 5.21 11.89 -28.10
C ALA A 90 6.41 12.08 -28.99
N ALA A 91 6.95 10.98 -29.50
CA ALA A 91 8.05 11.01 -30.46
C ALA A 91 7.74 10.04 -31.58
N GLU A 92 8.35 10.29 -32.71
CA GLU A 92 8.14 9.49 -33.90
C GLU A 92 9.46 8.93 -34.39
N LYS A 93 9.45 7.66 -34.78
CA LYS A 93 10.54 7.12 -35.56
C LYS A 93 9.98 6.81 -36.93
N ALA A 94 10.11 7.77 -37.82
CA ALA A 94 9.43 7.71 -39.11
C ALA A 94 9.91 6.54 -39.96
N SER A 95 11.20 6.21 -39.88
CA SER A 95 11.75 5.10 -40.64
C SER A 95 11.15 3.76 -40.25
N GLU A 96 10.68 3.65 -38.98
CA GLU A 96 10.08 2.41 -38.48
C GLU A 96 8.55 2.47 -38.50
N LYS A 97 7.96 3.59 -38.87
CA LYS A 97 6.52 3.81 -38.86
C LYS A 97 5.93 3.52 -37.48
N ALA A 98 6.56 4.08 -36.47
CA ALA A 98 6.14 3.86 -35.07
C ALA A 98 6.08 5.17 -34.32
N ALA A 99 5.17 5.24 -33.38
CA ALA A 99 5.06 6.36 -32.44
C ALA A 99 5.40 5.87 -31.04
N MET A 100 6.03 6.75 -30.28
CA MET A 100 6.41 6.49 -28.90
C MET A 100 5.76 7.50 -27.99
N LEU A 101 5.12 7.01 -26.94
CA LEU A 101 4.45 7.84 -25.93
C LEU A 101 5.16 7.68 -24.61
N PHE A 102 5.43 8.80 -23.94
CA PHE A 102 6.22 8.81 -22.71
C PHE A 102 5.40 9.38 -21.56
N ARG A 103 5.47 8.72 -20.39
CA ARG A 103 4.94 9.28 -19.15
C ARG A 103 5.77 8.80 -17.97
N GLN A 104 5.56 9.45 -16.84
CA GLN A 104 6.21 9.05 -15.60
C GLN A 104 5.94 7.58 -15.29
N TYR A 105 6.97 6.90 -14.81
CA TYR A 105 6.83 5.52 -14.37
C TYR A 105 6.21 5.49 -12.98
N VAL A 106 5.16 4.70 -12.81
CA VAL A 106 4.60 4.37 -11.51
C VAL A 106 4.63 2.86 -11.42
N ARG A 107 5.17 2.35 -10.31
CA ARG A 107 5.48 0.93 -10.21
C ARG A 107 4.26 0.03 -10.34
N ASP A 108 3.19 0.35 -9.63
CA ASP A 108 2.04 -0.53 -9.54
C ASP A 108 0.81 0.09 -10.17
N ASN A 109 0.09 -0.72 -10.94
CA ASN A 109 -1.28 -0.36 -11.30
C ASN A 109 -2.22 -0.94 -10.25
N LEU A 110 -3.51 -0.67 -10.40
CA LEU A 110 -4.48 -1.12 -9.41
C LEU A 110 -4.55 -2.65 -9.33
N TYR A 111 -4.40 -3.33 -10.45
CA TYR A 111 -4.39 -4.79 -10.43
C TYR A 111 -3.24 -5.33 -9.57
N ASP A 112 -2.05 -4.75 -9.75
CA ASP A 112 -0.90 -5.12 -8.92
C ASP A 112 -1.16 -4.79 -7.46
N ARG A 113 -1.70 -3.62 -7.19
CA ARG A 113 -1.87 -3.16 -5.80
C ARG A 113 -2.86 -4.01 -5.03
N ILE A 114 -3.91 -4.50 -5.70
CA ILE A 114 -4.90 -5.34 -5.06
C ILE A 114 -4.25 -6.59 -4.45
N SER A 115 -3.26 -7.16 -5.14
CA SER A 115 -2.64 -8.41 -4.73
C SER A 115 -1.31 -8.26 -4.00
N THR A 116 -0.91 -7.03 -3.66
CA THR A 116 0.39 -6.74 -3.06
C THR A 116 0.24 -6.41 -1.58
N ARG A 117 1.13 -6.96 -0.76
CA ARG A 117 1.18 -6.61 0.66
C ARG A 117 1.76 -5.21 0.85
N PRO A 118 1.33 -4.48 1.86
CA PRO A 118 0.24 -4.83 2.78
C PRO A 118 -1.10 -4.69 2.10
N PHE A 119 -1.99 -5.67 2.33
CA PHE A 119 -3.30 -5.66 1.68
C PHE A 119 -4.13 -4.48 2.17
N LEU A 120 -4.90 -3.93 1.26
CA LEU A 120 -5.73 -2.77 1.55
C LEU A 120 -6.87 -3.15 2.50
N ASN A 121 -7.09 -2.33 3.52
CA ASN A 121 -8.28 -2.50 4.35
C ASN A 121 -9.44 -1.71 3.75
N ASN A 122 -10.61 -1.75 4.40
CA ASN A 122 -11.81 -1.21 3.78
C ASN A 122 -11.73 0.31 3.55
N ILE A 123 -11.21 1.05 4.52
CA ILE A 123 -11.15 2.50 4.33
C ILE A 123 -10.14 2.89 3.25
N GLU A 124 -9.09 2.09 3.08
CA GLU A 124 -8.14 2.33 1.99
C GLU A 124 -8.78 2.03 0.63
N LYS A 125 -9.58 0.96 0.55
CA LYS A 125 -10.30 0.66 -0.68
C LYS A 125 -11.29 1.78 -1.00
N ARG A 126 -12.01 2.27 0.00
CA ARG A 126 -12.92 3.40 -0.22
C ARG A 126 -12.15 4.64 -0.68
N TRP A 127 -10.96 4.88 -0.11
CA TRP A 127 -10.12 6.00 -0.52
C TRP A 127 -9.70 5.88 -1.98
N ILE A 128 -9.32 4.69 -2.41
CA ILE A 128 -8.96 4.47 -3.80
C ILE A 128 -10.17 4.62 -4.70
N ALA A 129 -11.32 4.08 -4.33
CA ALA A 129 -12.56 4.23 -5.11
C ALA A 129 -12.95 5.71 -5.23
N PHE A 130 -12.83 6.46 -4.13
CA PHE A 130 -13.09 7.89 -4.13
C PHE A 130 -12.18 8.59 -5.14
N GLN A 131 -10.91 8.24 -5.15
CA GLN A 131 -9.97 8.87 -6.07
C GLN A 131 -10.23 8.47 -7.52
N ILE A 132 -10.67 7.24 -7.77
CA ILE A 132 -11.04 6.84 -9.14
C ILE A 132 -12.17 7.73 -9.65
N LEU A 133 -13.22 7.91 -8.84
CA LEU A 133 -14.31 8.79 -9.22
C LEU A 133 -13.85 10.24 -9.35
N THR A 134 -12.96 10.67 -8.46
CA THR A 134 -12.41 12.02 -8.54
C THR A 134 -11.62 12.21 -9.83
N ALA A 135 -10.83 11.23 -10.22
CA ALA A 135 -10.07 11.31 -11.47
C ALA A 135 -11.00 11.41 -12.68
N VAL A 136 -12.04 10.60 -12.69
CA VAL A 136 -13.02 10.65 -13.78
C VAL A 136 -13.71 12.01 -13.81
N ASP A 137 -14.09 12.54 -12.64
CA ASP A 137 -14.71 13.85 -12.54
C ASP A 137 -13.78 14.95 -13.05
N GLN A 138 -12.51 14.90 -12.65
CA GLN A 138 -11.51 15.88 -13.10
C GLN A 138 -11.38 15.84 -14.62
N ALA A 139 -11.30 14.65 -15.20
CA ALA A 139 -11.17 14.51 -16.65
C ALA A 139 -12.42 15.05 -17.35
N HIS A 140 -13.59 14.66 -16.86
CA HIS A 140 -14.84 15.06 -17.53
C HIS A 140 -15.08 16.56 -17.44
N LYS A 141 -14.77 17.17 -16.30
CA LYS A 141 -14.90 18.63 -16.16
C LYS A 141 -13.94 19.37 -17.05
N SER A 142 -12.83 18.74 -17.41
CA SER A 142 -11.86 19.31 -18.34
C SER A 142 -12.20 19.03 -19.80
N GLY A 143 -13.34 18.40 -20.06
CA GLY A 143 -13.78 18.09 -21.42
C GLY A 143 -13.13 16.85 -22.01
N VAL A 144 -12.58 15.97 -21.16
CA VAL A 144 -11.86 14.79 -21.63
C VAL A 144 -12.60 13.53 -21.19
N ARG A 145 -12.82 12.61 -22.12
CA ARG A 145 -13.31 11.26 -21.83
C ARG A 145 -12.18 10.30 -22.01
N HIS A 146 -12.11 9.28 -21.17
CA HIS A 146 -10.98 8.38 -21.18
C HIS A 146 -11.12 7.26 -22.23
N GLY A 147 -12.16 6.48 -22.12
CA GLY A 147 -12.47 5.46 -23.11
C GLY A 147 -11.86 4.09 -22.88
N ASP A 148 -10.91 3.96 -21.93
CA ASP A 148 -10.26 2.66 -21.71
C ASP A 148 -9.92 2.51 -20.21
N ILE A 149 -10.87 2.84 -19.36
CA ILE A 149 -10.66 2.70 -17.91
C ILE A 149 -10.67 1.22 -17.55
N LYS A 150 -9.58 0.78 -16.95
CA LYS A 150 -9.41 -0.59 -16.48
C LYS A 150 -8.33 -0.58 -15.42
N THR A 151 -8.22 -1.67 -14.66
CA THR A 151 -7.26 -1.68 -13.55
C THR A 151 -5.83 -1.43 -14.00
N GLU A 152 -5.49 -1.85 -15.22
CA GLU A 152 -4.14 -1.62 -15.75
C GLU A 152 -3.85 -0.16 -16.05
N ASN A 153 -4.87 0.66 -16.24
CA ASN A 153 -4.71 2.09 -16.53
C ASN A 153 -4.98 2.99 -15.34
N VAL A 154 -5.12 2.39 -14.17
CA VAL A 154 -5.23 3.11 -12.91
C VAL A 154 -3.96 2.81 -12.13
N MET A 155 -3.06 3.80 -12.05
CA MET A 155 -1.81 3.62 -11.35
C MET A 155 -1.99 4.02 -9.90
N VAL A 156 -1.31 3.30 -9.01
CA VAL A 156 -1.40 3.53 -7.57
C VAL A 156 0.01 3.69 -7.04
N THR A 157 0.31 4.86 -6.48
CA THR A 157 1.63 5.12 -5.91
C THR A 157 1.83 4.33 -4.63
N SER A 158 3.06 4.34 -4.13
CA SER A 158 3.39 3.66 -2.89
C SER A 158 2.63 4.22 -1.68
N TRP A 159 2.09 5.42 -1.79
CA TRP A 159 1.30 6.04 -0.74
C TRP A 159 -0.19 6.07 -1.11
N ASN A 160 -0.59 5.21 -2.02
CA ASN A 160 -1.98 4.97 -2.42
C ASN A 160 -2.66 6.19 -3.06
N TRP A 161 -1.88 7.02 -3.73
CA TRP A 161 -2.44 8.08 -4.58
C TRP A 161 -2.77 7.48 -5.93
N VAL A 162 -3.94 7.80 -6.45
CA VAL A 162 -4.44 7.24 -7.70
C VAL A 162 -4.16 8.20 -8.84
N LEU A 163 -3.65 7.64 -9.94
CA LEU A 163 -3.43 8.39 -11.18
C LEU A 163 -4.06 7.62 -12.33
N LEU A 164 -5.10 8.20 -12.90
CA LEU A 164 -5.72 7.65 -14.10
C LEU A 164 -4.83 8.01 -15.29
N THR A 165 -4.43 7.02 -16.06
CA THR A 165 -3.45 7.24 -17.11
C THR A 165 -3.86 6.51 -18.40
N ASP A 166 -3.06 6.69 -19.44
CA ASP A 166 -3.21 5.98 -20.72
C ASP A 166 -4.58 6.23 -21.36
N PHE A 167 -4.94 7.50 -21.48
CA PHE A 167 -6.15 7.92 -22.15
C PHE A 167 -6.18 7.36 -23.56
N ALA A 168 -7.29 6.74 -23.97
CA ALA A 168 -7.35 5.85 -25.13
C ALA A 168 -7.68 6.58 -26.42
N SER A 169 -6.81 7.52 -26.82
CA SER A 169 -7.08 8.36 -27.98
C SER A 169 -7.07 7.61 -29.31
N PHE A 170 -6.46 6.43 -29.34
CA PHE A 170 -6.24 5.73 -30.59
C PHE A 170 -7.15 4.52 -30.77
N LYS A 171 -8.08 4.31 -29.85
CA LYS A 171 -8.91 3.12 -29.85
C LYS A 171 -10.33 3.45 -30.27
N PRO A 172 -11.01 2.51 -30.93
CA PRO A 172 -12.35 2.81 -31.42
C PRO A 172 -13.36 2.97 -30.30
N THR A 173 -14.30 3.88 -30.48
CA THR A 173 -15.40 4.05 -29.54
C THR A 173 -16.39 2.89 -29.64
N TYR A 174 -16.72 2.46 -30.85
CA TYR A 174 -17.70 1.43 -31.08
C TYR A 174 -17.07 0.17 -31.64
N LEU A 175 -17.63 -0.97 -31.28
CA LEU A 175 -17.11 -2.29 -31.59
C LEU A 175 -18.25 -3.16 -32.15
N PRO A 176 -17.95 -4.07 -33.10
CA PRO A 176 -19.00 -4.96 -33.58
C PRO A 176 -19.33 -6.02 -32.57
N GLU A 177 -20.63 -6.24 -32.33
CA GLU A 177 -21.05 -7.21 -31.33
C GLU A 177 -20.84 -8.65 -31.76
N ASP A 178 -20.75 -8.90 -33.07
CA ASP A 178 -20.64 -10.23 -33.61
C ASP A 178 -19.22 -10.64 -34.00
N ASN A 179 -18.25 -9.78 -33.75
CA ASN A 179 -16.86 -10.07 -34.13
C ASN A 179 -15.93 -9.59 -33.04
N PRO A 180 -15.34 -10.48 -32.26
CA PRO A 180 -14.50 -10.07 -31.15
C PRO A 180 -13.11 -9.61 -31.51
N ALA A 181 -12.75 -9.63 -32.80
CA ALA A 181 -11.37 -9.33 -33.18
C ALA A 181 -10.93 -7.93 -32.75
N ASP A 182 -11.78 -6.93 -32.95
CA ASP A 182 -11.42 -5.56 -32.62
C ASP A 182 -11.32 -5.38 -31.11
N PHE A 183 -12.25 -5.98 -30.36
CA PHE A 183 -12.15 -5.94 -28.91
C PHE A 183 -10.83 -6.56 -28.43
N ASN A 184 -10.51 -7.74 -28.96
CA ASN A 184 -9.29 -8.42 -28.55
C ASN A 184 -8.05 -7.62 -28.89
N TYR A 185 -8.05 -6.96 -30.06
CA TYR A 185 -6.89 -6.22 -30.49
C TYR A 185 -6.65 -4.97 -29.64
N PHE A 186 -7.71 -4.18 -29.39
CA PHE A 186 -7.56 -2.88 -28.75
C PHE A 186 -7.70 -2.91 -27.23
N PHE A 187 -8.55 -3.80 -26.72
CA PHE A 187 -8.96 -3.72 -25.31
C PHE A 187 -8.62 -4.97 -24.50
N ASP A 188 -7.92 -5.91 -25.12
CA ASP A 188 -7.55 -7.15 -24.44
C ASP A 188 -6.80 -6.85 -23.15
N THR A 189 -7.24 -7.48 -22.08
CA THR A 189 -6.57 -7.39 -20.77
C THR A 189 -5.63 -8.57 -20.57
N SER A 190 -5.23 -9.22 -21.65
CA SER A 190 -4.31 -10.35 -21.66
C SER A 190 -4.84 -11.55 -20.90
N ARG A 191 -4.36 -11.76 -19.70
CA ARG A 191 -4.57 -13.02 -18.99
C ARG A 191 -5.89 -13.10 -18.24
N ARG A 192 -6.61 -11.99 -18.10
CA ARG A 192 -7.73 -11.95 -17.15
C ARG A 192 -9.12 -12.07 -17.77
N ARG A 193 -9.22 -11.94 -19.09
CA ARG A 193 -10.49 -12.04 -19.80
C ARG A 193 -11.58 -11.12 -19.25
N THR A 194 -11.23 -9.90 -18.89
CA THR A 194 -12.16 -8.95 -18.34
C THR A 194 -12.59 -7.97 -19.42
N CYS A 195 -13.89 -7.63 -19.45
CA CYS A 195 -14.40 -6.60 -20.34
C CYS A 195 -14.88 -5.42 -19.52
N TYR A 196 -14.26 -4.26 -19.73
CA TYR A 196 -14.63 -3.01 -19.05
C TYR A 196 -15.48 -2.11 -19.94
N ILE A 197 -15.73 -2.52 -21.18
CA ILE A 197 -16.36 -1.66 -22.20
C ILE A 197 -17.86 -1.60 -21.93
N ALA A 198 -18.40 -0.37 -21.92
CA ALA A 198 -19.82 -0.19 -21.69
C ALA A 198 -20.65 -0.89 -22.78
N PRO A 199 -21.79 -1.46 -22.41
CA PRO A 199 -22.54 -2.29 -23.38
C PRO A 199 -23.00 -1.51 -24.62
N GLU A 200 -23.28 -0.22 -24.51
CA GLU A 200 -23.73 0.57 -25.66
C GLU A 200 -22.63 0.81 -26.69
N ARG A 201 -21.38 0.47 -26.36
CA ARG A 201 -20.28 0.58 -27.34
C ARG A 201 -20.25 -0.59 -28.32
N PHE A 202 -21.00 -1.64 -28.04
CA PHE A 202 -21.13 -2.75 -28.97
C PHE A 202 -22.35 -2.53 -29.84
N VAL A 203 -22.17 -2.56 -31.13
CA VAL A 203 -23.22 -2.26 -32.10
C VAL A 203 -23.36 -3.43 -33.07
N ASP A 204 -24.55 -3.55 -33.68
CA ASP A 204 -24.76 -4.64 -34.64
C ASP A 204 -23.99 -4.38 -35.93
N GLY A 205 -23.87 -5.42 -36.75
CA GLY A 205 -23.04 -5.35 -37.95
C GLY A 205 -23.42 -4.25 -38.92
N GLY A 206 -24.72 -4.02 -39.10
CA GLY A 206 -25.17 -2.98 -40.00
C GLY A 206 -24.81 -1.58 -39.50
N MET A 207 -25.07 -1.33 -38.23
CA MET A 207 -24.70 -0.06 -37.63
C MET A 207 -23.19 0.12 -37.61
N PHE A 208 -22.46 -0.96 -37.32
CA PHE A 208 -21.02 -0.89 -37.23
C PHE A 208 -20.39 -0.52 -38.59
N ALA A 209 -20.93 -1.03 -39.69
CA ALA A 209 -20.39 -0.70 -41.00
C ALA A 209 -20.48 0.80 -41.28
N THR A 210 -21.59 1.44 -40.88
CA THR A 210 -21.74 2.89 -41.00
C THR A 210 -20.76 3.63 -40.10
N GLU A 211 -20.62 3.17 -38.86
CA GLU A 211 -19.70 3.77 -37.92
C GLU A 211 -18.25 3.58 -38.34
N LEU A 212 -17.96 2.46 -38.99
CA LEU A 212 -16.61 2.18 -39.47
C LEU A 212 -16.16 3.21 -40.50
N GLU A 213 -17.04 3.62 -41.37
CA GLU A 213 -16.71 4.68 -42.33
C GLU A 213 -16.38 5.98 -41.64
N TYR A 214 -17.13 6.29 -40.56
CA TYR A 214 -16.84 7.44 -39.74
C TYR A 214 -15.47 7.33 -39.11
N MET A 215 -15.19 6.15 -38.56
CA MET A 215 -13.94 5.93 -37.84
C MET A 215 -12.71 5.96 -38.69
N ARG A 216 -12.87 5.67 -40.01
CA ARG A 216 -11.74 5.69 -40.90
C ARG A 216 -11.21 7.10 -41.13
N ASP A 217 -12.10 8.08 -41.04
CA ASP A 217 -11.66 9.47 -41.16
C ASP A 217 -10.95 9.92 -39.93
N VAL A 218 -10.79 9.00 -39.02
CA VAL A 218 -10.64 9.36 -37.71
C VAL A 218 -9.58 8.55 -37.09
N SER A 219 -8.63 8.39 -37.21
CA SER A 219 -7.80 8.14 -36.05
C SER A 219 -8.17 9.22 -35.03
N THR A 220 -9.37 9.08 -34.53
CA THR A 220 -10.06 10.21 -33.93
C THR A 220 -9.42 10.65 -32.63
N PRO A 221 -9.16 11.91 -32.50
CA PRO A 221 -8.69 12.45 -31.24
C PRO A 221 -9.69 12.23 -30.12
N LEU A 222 -9.20 12.01 -28.92
CA LEU A 222 -10.02 11.99 -27.72
C LEU A 222 -10.71 13.31 -27.50
N VAL A 223 -10.05 14.38 -27.90
CA VAL A 223 -10.58 15.71 -27.76
C VAL A 223 -11.02 16.18 -29.13
N ASP A 224 -12.30 16.22 -29.32
CA ASP A 224 -12.85 16.71 -30.58
C ASP A 224 -13.05 18.21 -30.43
N LEU A 225 -12.16 18.95 -31.06
CA LEU A 225 -12.16 20.38 -30.92
C LEU A 225 -13.11 21.05 -31.90
N ASN A 226 -13.50 20.38 -32.99
CA ASN A 226 -14.12 21.11 -34.06
C ASN A 226 -15.23 20.42 -34.81
N SER A 227 -15.90 19.42 -34.24
CA SER A 227 -16.58 18.69 -35.26
C SER A 227 -17.91 18.11 -34.86
N ASN A 228 -18.91 18.65 -35.46
CA ASN A 228 -20.24 18.04 -35.46
C ASN A 228 -20.27 16.71 -36.20
N GLN A 229 -19.24 16.41 -36.96
CA GLN A 229 -19.18 15.18 -37.71
C GLN A 229 -18.83 13.96 -36.89
N ARG A 230 -18.34 14.17 -35.66
CA ARG A 230 -17.86 13.06 -34.87
C ARG A 230 -18.79 12.63 -33.75
N THR A 231 -20.02 13.12 -33.75
CA THR A 231 -20.92 12.81 -32.66
C THR A 231 -21.23 11.34 -32.53
N ARG A 232 -21.25 10.60 -33.65
CA ARG A 232 -21.54 9.16 -33.59
C ARG A 232 -20.39 8.33 -33.05
N GLY A 233 -19.15 8.79 -33.27
CA GLY A 233 -17.97 8.09 -32.76
C GLY A 233 -17.46 8.64 -31.45
N GLU A 234 -18.16 9.59 -30.88
CA GLU A 234 -17.68 10.31 -29.71
C GLU A 234 -17.88 9.51 -28.45
N LEU A 235 -16.83 9.47 -27.61
CA LEU A 235 -16.95 8.90 -26.28
C LEU A 235 -17.87 9.74 -25.42
N LYS A 236 -18.66 9.08 -24.61
CA LYS A 236 -19.59 9.75 -23.69
C LYS A 236 -19.19 9.49 -22.26
N ARG A 237 -19.53 10.44 -21.41
CA ARG A 237 -19.17 10.34 -19.99
C ARG A 237 -19.71 9.05 -19.35
N ALA A 238 -20.92 8.65 -19.72
CA ALA A 238 -21.53 7.46 -19.15
C ALA A 238 -20.73 6.19 -19.45
N MET A 239 -20.01 6.16 -20.56
CA MET A 239 -19.17 5.02 -20.91
C MET A 239 -18.01 4.87 -19.92
N ASP A 240 -17.40 5.99 -19.51
CA ASP A 240 -16.36 5.97 -18.50
C ASP A 240 -16.91 5.57 -17.13
N ILE A 241 -18.13 6.00 -16.82
CA ILE A 241 -18.76 5.64 -15.54
C ILE A 241 -18.93 4.13 -15.44
N PHE A 242 -19.39 3.50 -16.53
CA PHE A 242 -19.53 2.04 -16.54
C PHE A 242 -18.19 1.36 -16.25
N SER A 243 -17.17 1.76 -16.97
CA SER A 243 -15.84 1.16 -16.81
C SER A 243 -15.29 1.38 -15.40
N ALA A 244 -15.49 2.59 -14.87
CA ALA A 244 -15.05 2.89 -13.51
C ALA A 244 -15.77 2.03 -12.49
N GLY A 245 -17.04 1.74 -12.72
CA GLY A 245 -17.81 0.87 -11.84
C GLY A 245 -17.20 -0.53 -11.78
N ILE A 246 -16.76 -1.02 -12.91
CA ILE A 246 -16.08 -2.31 -12.93
C ILE A 246 -14.74 -2.25 -12.15
N UNK A 247 -14.08 -1.15 -12.30
CA UNK A 247 -12.93 -0.97 -11.68
C UNK A 247 -13.03 -1.05 -10.27
N VAL A 248 -14.06 -0.39 -9.73
CA VAL A 248 -14.35 -0.40 -8.30
C VAL A 248 -14.78 -1.79 -7.81
N ALA A 249 -15.61 -2.48 -8.59
CA ALA A 249 -16.00 -3.83 -8.21
C ALA A 249 -14.79 -4.75 -8.05
N GLU A 250 -13.83 -4.68 -8.95
CA GLU A 250 -12.64 -5.51 -8.84
C GLU A 250 -11.83 -5.17 -7.58
N LEU A 251 -11.77 -3.89 -7.24
CA LEU A 251 -11.08 -3.45 -6.04
C LEU A 251 -11.66 -4.11 -4.78
N PHE A 252 -12.99 -4.21 -4.72
CA PHE A 252 -13.65 -4.75 -3.53
C PHE A 252 -13.89 -6.26 -3.58
N THR A 253 -13.49 -6.91 -4.64
CA THR A 253 -13.57 -8.37 -4.75
C THR A 253 -12.20 -9.02 -4.95
N GLU A 254 -11.13 -8.28 -4.67
CA GLU A 254 -9.76 -8.75 -4.82
C GLU A 254 -9.47 -9.23 -6.24
N GLY A 255 -9.96 -8.49 -7.22
CA GLY A 255 -9.60 -8.74 -8.61
C GLY A 255 -10.51 -9.69 -9.36
N VAL A 256 -11.66 -10.05 -8.81
CA VAL A 256 -12.59 -10.92 -9.54
C VAL A 256 -13.26 -10.12 -10.66
N PRO A 257 -13.17 -10.58 -11.91
CA PRO A 257 -13.79 -9.83 -13.01
C PRO A 257 -15.31 -9.85 -12.93
N LEU A 258 -15.92 -8.71 -13.23
CA LEU A 258 -17.37 -8.62 -13.24
C LEU A 258 -17.97 -9.20 -14.52
N PHE A 259 -17.32 -8.97 -15.64
CA PHE A 259 -17.76 -9.45 -16.95
C PHE A 259 -16.56 -9.94 -17.76
N ASP A 260 -16.71 -11.06 -18.46
CA ASP A 260 -15.91 -11.28 -19.65
C ASP A 260 -16.70 -10.75 -20.85
N LEU A 261 -16.13 -10.84 -22.06
CA LEU A 261 -16.80 -10.30 -23.24
C LEU A 261 -18.15 -10.96 -23.48
N SER A 262 -18.20 -12.28 -23.38
CA SER A 262 -19.44 -13.00 -23.60
C SER A 262 -20.51 -12.60 -22.59
N GLN A 263 -20.13 -12.45 -21.34
CA GLN A 263 -21.07 -12.02 -20.29
C GLN A 263 -21.52 -10.58 -20.51
N LEU A 264 -20.63 -9.72 -20.97
CA LEU A 264 -21.04 -8.34 -21.24
C LEU A 264 -22.05 -8.28 -22.38
N LEU A 265 -21.83 -9.04 -23.43
CA LEU A 265 -22.77 -9.07 -24.54
C LEU A 265 -24.12 -9.63 -24.11
N ALA A 266 -24.11 -10.66 -23.24
CA ALA A 266 -25.35 -11.17 -22.66
C ALA A 266 -26.04 -10.12 -21.80
N TYR A 267 -25.26 -9.36 -21.02
CA TYR A 267 -25.80 -8.27 -20.19
C TYR A 267 -26.43 -7.20 -21.08
N ARG A 268 -25.77 -6.87 -22.17
CA ARG A 268 -26.30 -5.92 -23.14
C ARG A 268 -27.68 -6.34 -23.64
N ASN A 269 -27.86 -7.62 -23.85
CA ASN A 269 -29.10 -8.18 -24.39
C ASN A 269 -30.13 -8.56 -23.34
N GLY A 270 -29.82 -8.31 -22.07
CA GLY A 270 -30.76 -8.59 -20.98
C GLY A 270 -30.75 -10.02 -20.51
N HIS A 271 -29.75 -10.83 -20.89
CA HIS A 271 -29.70 -12.26 -20.56
C HIS A 271 -28.70 -12.62 -19.48
N PHE A 272 -28.07 -11.67 -18.86
CA PHE A 272 -27.10 -11.90 -17.80
C PHE A 272 -27.06 -10.71 -16.85
N PHE A 273 -26.86 -10.98 -15.58
CA PHE A 273 -26.59 -9.96 -14.58
C PHE A 273 -25.49 -10.51 -13.65
N PRO A 274 -24.47 -9.73 -13.30
CA PRO A 274 -23.33 -10.25 -12.56
C PRO A 274 -23.58 -10.29 -11.06
N GLU A 275 -24.67 -10.95 -10.66
CA GLU A 275 -25.11 -10.96 -9.28
C GLU A 275 -24.15 -11.67 -8.35
N GLN A 276 -23.57 -12.80 -8.82
CA GLN A 276 -22.65 -13.56 -7.98
C GLN A 276 -21.43 -12.76 -7.58
N VAL A 277 -20.85 -12.03 -8.53
CA VAL A 277 -19.67 -11.23 -8.23
C VAL A 277 -20.05 -10.03 -7.37
N LEU A 278 -21.16 -9.36 -7.70
CA LEU A 278 -21.60 -8.21 -6.92
C LEU A 278 -21.85 -8.59 -5.46
N ASN A 279 -22.37 -9.78 -5.21
CA ASN A 279 -22.63 -10.22 -3.84
C ASN A 279 -21.36 -10.49 -3.05
N LYS A 280 -20.22 -10.62 -3.71
CA LYS A 280 -18.94 -10.73 -3.01
C LYS A 280 -18.47 -9.41 -2.43
N ILE A 281 -19.05 -8.30 -2.86
CA ILE A 281 -18.72 -6.99 -2.29
C ILE A 281 -19.43 -6.89 -0.94
N GLU A 282 -18.66 -6.97 0.15
CA GLU A 282 -19.22 -6.96 1.49
C GLU A 282 -19.71 -5.59 1.91
N ASP A 283 -19.10 -4.53 1.37
CA ASP A 283 -19.47 -3.15 1.68
C ASP A 283 -20.75 -2.80 0.93
N HIS A 284 -21.86 -2.69 1.64
CA HIS A 284 -23.16 -2.45 1.00
C HIS A 284 -23.22 -1.14 0.25
N SER A 285 -22.64 -0.08 0.81
CA SER A 285 -22.64 1.22 0.14
C SER A 285 -21.92 1.14 -1.20
N ILE A 286 -20.81 0.45 -1.22
CA ILE A 286 -20.03 0.28 -2.45
C ILE A 286 -20.78 -0.63 -3.43
N ARG A 287 -21.41 -1.69 -2.92
CA ARG A 287 -22.17 -2.58 -3.81
C ARG A 287 -23.29 -1.82 -4.52
N GLU A 288 -24.00 -0.98 -3.79
CA GLU A 288 -25.06 -0.16 -4.39
C GLU A 288 -24.50 0.82 -5.40
N LEU A 289 -23.40 1.48 -5.06
CA LEU A 289 -22.75 2.42 -5.96
C LEU A 289 -22.34 1.73 -7.27
N VAL A 290 -21.67 0.59 -7.17
CA VAL A 290 -21.24 -0.15 -8.35
C VAL A 290 -22.45 -0.56 -9.18
N THR A 291 -23.50 -1.05 -8.54
CA THR A 291 -24.70 -1.48 -9.26
C THR A 291 -25.29 -0.35 -10.09
N GLN A 292 -25.30 0.86 -9.53
CA GLN A 292 -25.78 2.01 -10.29
C GLN A 292 -24.85 2.38 -11.44
N MET A 293 -23.54 2.38 -11.16
CA MET A 293 -22.56 2.79 -12.16
C MET A 293 -22.53 1.86 -13.37
N ILE A 294 -22.85 0.59 -13.18
CA ILE A 294 -22.86 -0.37 -14.28
C ILE A 294 -24.26 -0.57 -14.87
N HIS A 295 -25.20 0.33 -14.61
CA HIS A 295 -26.53 0.20 -15.18
C HIS A 295 -26.44 0.01 -16.67
N ARG A 296 -27.24 -0.92 -17.21
CA ARG A 296 -27.19 -1.26 -18.62
C ARG A 296 -27.53 -0.07 -19.51
N GLU A 297 -28.45 0.78 -19.07
CA GLU A 297 -28.85 1.95 -19.84
C GLU A 297 -27.98 3.15 -19.45
N PRO A 298 -27.26 3.73 -20.41
CA PRO A 298 -26.35 4.83 -20.05
C PRO A 298 -27.05 6.04 -19.43
N ASP A 299 -28.28 6.31 -19.84
CA ASP A 299 -29.01 7.47 -19.30
C ASP A 299 -29.34 7.32 -17.81
N LYS A 300 -29.31 6.10 -17.30
CA LYS A 300 -29.58 5.84 -15.89
C LYS A 300 -28.35 5.99 -15.03
N ARG A 301 -27.16 6.08 -15.62
CA ARG A 301 -25.94 6.33 -14.87
C ARG A 301 -25.79 7.81 -14.63
N LEU A 302 -25.44 8.17 -13.40
CA LEU A 302 -25.17 9.56 -13.06
C LEU A 302 -23.75 9.92 -13.48
N GLN A 303 -23.42 11.20 -13.40
CA GLN A 303 -22.06 11.65 -13.61
C GLN A 303 -21.22 11.43 -12.37
N ALA A 304 -19.90 11.44 -12.55
CA ALA A 304 -18.98 11.23 -11.43
C ALA A 304 -19.22 12.24 -10.31
N GLU A 305 -19.44 13.50 -10.67
CA GLU A 305 -19.71 14.53 -9.69
C GLU A 305 -20.93 14.19 -8.83
N ASP A 306 -21.97 13.65 -9.46
CA ASP A 306 -23.20 13.31 -8.75
C ASP A 306 -22.95 12.16 -7.75
N TYR A 307 -22.19 11.16 -8.15
CA TYR A 307 -21.87 10.06 -7.25
C TYR A 307 -21.02 10.52 -6.07
N LEU A 308 -20.06 11.40 -6.33
CA LEU A 308 -19.25 11.96 -5.25
C LEU A 308 -20.13 12.71 -4.24
N LYS A 309 -21.09 13.49 -4.72
CA LYS A 309 -22.00 14.22 -3.83
C LYS A 309 -22.95 13.26 -3.10
N GLN A 310 -23.50 12.29 -3.83
CA GLN A 310 -24.48 11.38 -3.27
C GLN A 310 -23.87 10.50 -2.18
N GLN A 311 -22.63 10.09 -2.38
CA GLN A 311 -21.97 9.15 -1.46
C GLN A 311 -21.20 9.84 -0.35
N ARG A 312 -21.22 11.16 -0.29
CA ARG A 312 -20.54 11.89 0.77
C ARG A 312 -21.18 11.57 2.12
N GLY A 313 -20.37 11.07 3.04
CA GLY A 313 -20.86 10.62 4.35
C GLY A 313 -21.44 9.21 4.34
N ASN A 314 -21.45 8.54 3.20
CA ASN A 314 -21.93 7.16 3.07
C ASN A 314 -20.78 6.26 2.64
N ALA A 315 -20.67 5.93 1.35
CA ALA A 315 -19.53 5.16 0.88
C ALA A 315 -18.21 5.90 1.12
N PHE A 316 -18.23 7.21 1.02
CA PHE A 316 -17.04 8.04 1.15
C PHE A 316 -17.13 8.92 2.38
N PRO A 317 -16.32 8.64 3.41
CA PRO A 317 -16.32 9.47 4.63
C PRO A 317 -16.11 10.96 4.34
N GLU A 318 -16.71 11.79 5.17
CA GLU A 318 -16.61 13.24 5.04
C GLU A 318 -15.15 13.70 4.99
N ILE A 319 -14.28 13.05 5.75
CA ILE A 319 -12.87 13.45 5.81
C ILE A 319 -12.16 13.35 4.47
N PHE A 320 -12.66 12.51 3.55
CA PHE A 320 -12.06 12.45 2.21
C PHE A 320 -12.20 13.80 1.51
N TYR A 321 -13.34 14.46 1.69
CA TYR A 321 -13.67 15.72 1.01
C TYR A 321 -13.03 16.91 1.73
N THR A 322 -13.14 16.93 3.05
CA THR A 322 -12.77 18.12 3.82
C THR A 322 -11.29 18.18 4.14
N PHE A 323 -10.63 17.04 4.21
CA PHE A 323 -9.23 17.03 4.63
C PHE A 323 -8.31 16.22 3.72
N LEU A 324 -8.63 14.95 3.47
CA LEU A 324 -7.64 14.06 2.85
C LEU A 324 -7.32 14.42 1.41
N GLN A 325 -8.33 14.70 0.58
CA GLN A 325 -8.03 15.00 -0.83
C GLN A 325 -7.16 16.25 -0.95
N PRO A 326 -7.49 17.36 -0.34
CA PRO A 326 -6.59 18.52 -0.46
C PRO A 326 -5.24 18.31 0.24
N TYR A 327 -5.23 17.62 1.38
CA TYR A 327 -3.97 17.43 2.09
C TYR A 327 -3.01 16.54 1.30
N MET A 328 -3.51 15.40 0.83
CA MET A 328 -2.67 14.46 0.10
C MET A 328 -2.25 14.99 -1.27
N ALA A 329 -3.06 15.84 -1.86
CA ALA A 329 -2.75 16.40 -3.18
C ALA A 329 -1.45 17.19 -3.18
N GLN A 330 -1.05 17.75 -2.05
CA GLN A 330 0.20 18.50 -1.99
C GLN A 330 1.41 17.62 -2.30
N PHE A 331 1.31 16.33 -2.00
CA PHE A 331 2.41 15.41 -2.28
C PHE A 331 2.43 14.94 -3.73
N ALA A 332 1.37 15.22 -4.48
CA ALA A 332 1.27 14.85 -5.88
C ALA A 332 1.69 15.96 -6.83
N LYS A 333 2.00 17.14 -6.30
CA LYS A 333 2.37 18.28 -7.15
C LYS A 333 3.76 18.09 -7.75
N GLU A 334 4.02 18.81 -8.83
CA GLU A 334 5.25 18.67 -9.59
C GLU A 334 6.50 19.08 -8.83
N THR A 335 6.37 19.99 -7.89
CA THR A 335 7.50 20.36 -7.03
C THR A 335 7.67 19.25 -6.01
N PHE A 336 8.56 18.35 -6.33
CA PHE A 336 8.71 17.15 -5.52
C PHE A 336 9.38 17.44 -4.21
N LEU A 337 8.68 17.16 -3.14
CA LEU A 337 9.33 17.07 -1.85
C LEU A 337 10.08 15.75 -1.79
N SER A 338 11.31 15.79 -1.29
CA SER A 338 12.04 14.57 -1.00
C SER A 338 11.34 13.82 0.13
N ALA A 339 11.70 12.55 0.31
CA ALA A 339 11.14 11.79 1.43
C ALA A 339 11.42 12.48 2.76
N ASP A 340 12.62 13.02 2.92
CA ASP A 340 12.99 13.73 4.14
C ASP A 340 12.11 14.97 4.37
N GLU A 341 11.86 15.71 3.30
CA GLU A 341 11.00 16.88 3.40
C GLU A 341 9.56 16.51 3.72
N ARG A 342 9.05 15.43 3.12
CA ARG A 342 7.68 14.99 3.40
C ARG A 342 7.50 14.63 4.87
N ILE A 343 8.46 13.92 5.44
CA ILE A 343 8.39 13.55 6.85
C ILE A 343 8.36 14.79 7.73
N LEU A 344 9.17 15.80 7.41
CA LEU A 344 9.20 17.01 8.21
C LEU A 344 7.90 17.81 8.08
N VAL A 345 7.32 17.84 6.89
CA VAL A 345 6.01 18.46 6.69
C VAL A 345 4.93 17.76 7.52
N ILE A 346 4.91 16.45 7.48
CA ILE A 346 3.91 15.69 8.22
C ILE A 346 4.09 15.89 9.71
N ARG A 347 5.33 15.92 10.20
CA ARG A 347 5.58 16.17 11.62
C ARG A 347 5.06 17.54 12.04
N LYS A 348 5.29 18.56 11.21
CA LYS A 348 4.79 19.90 11.47
C LYS A 348 3.27 19.93 11.55
N ASP A 349 2.61 19.15 10.69
CA ASP A 349 1.16 19.13 10.57
C ASP A 349 0.48 18.14 11.51
N LEU A 350 1.23 17.44 12.35
CA LEU A 350 0.70 16.28 13.07
C LEU A 350 -0.54 16.59 13.88
N GLY A 351 -0.55 17.71 14.61
CA GLY A 351 -1.70 18.07 15.42
C GLY A 351 -2.96 18.25 14.57
N ASN A 352 -2.83 18.92 13.45
CA ASN A 352 -3.94 19.14 12.54
C ASN A 352 -4.42 17.83 11.91
N ILE A 353 -3.48 16.96 11.56
CA ILE A 353 -3.81 15.66 10.98
C ILE A 353 -4.65 14.83 11.97
N VAL A 354 -4.17 14.73 13.20
CA VAL A 354 -4.85 13.93 14.22
C VAL A 354 -6.22 14.51 14.52
N HIS A 355 -6.30 15.84 14.64
CA HIS A 355 -7.58 16.49 14.89
C HIS A 355 -8.61 16.18 13.79
N ASN A 356 -8.19 16.25 12.54
CA ASN A 356 -9.13 16.04 11.43
C ASN A 356 -9.51 14.58 11.24
N LEU A 357 -8.58 13.66 11.46
CA LEU A 357 -8.82 12.25 11.16
C LEU A 357 -9.38 11.48 12.33
N CYS A 358 -9.07 11.88 13.55
CA CYS A 358 -9.48 11.14 14.75
C CYS A 358 -10.52 11.89 15.58
N GLY A 359 -10.70 13.17 15.31
CA GLY A 359 -11.57 14.01 16.12
C GLY A 359 -10.87 14.50 17.38
N PRO A 360 -11.48 15.47 18.08
CA PRO A 360 -10.81 16.10 19.22
C PRO A 360 -10.75 15.24 20.47
N ASP A 361 -11.59 14.23 20.59
CA ASP A 361 -11.82 13.55 21.85
C ASP A 361 -11.54 12.07 21.82
N LEU A 362 -10.39 11.67 21.29
CA LEU A 362 -9.94 10.32 21.55
C LEU A 362 -9.21 10.35 22.90
N PRO A 363 -9.85 9.89 23.97
CA PRO A 363 -9.14 9.87 25.25
C PRO A 363 -7.93 8.95 25.15
N GLU A 364 -6.84 9.38 25.75
CA GLU A 364 -5.61 8.59 25.74
C GLU A 364 -5.82 7.20 26.33
N ASN A 365 -6.86 7.04 27.15
CA ASN A 365 -7.14 5.80 27.85
C ASN A 365 -8.46 5.17 27.41
N ALA A 366 -8.89 5.39 26.19
CA ALA A 366 -10.12 4.77 25.70
C ALA A 366 -9.98 3.25 25.74
N GLU A 367 -10.89 2.61 26.43
CA GLU A 367 -10.93 1.15 26.45
C GLU A 367 -11.55 0.66 25.16
N GLY A 368 -10.96 -0.37 24.59
CA GLY A 368 -11.43 -0.94 23.35
C GLY A 368 -10.51 -0.63 22.20
N GLU A 369 -10.79 -1.26 21.06
CA GLU A 369 -9.99 -1.09 19.86
C GLU A 369 -10.16 0.31 19.27
N PRO A 370 -9.07 0.90 18.76
CA PRO A 370 -9.24 2.14 18.01
C PRO A 370 -10.18 1.93 16.84
N LYS A 371 -11.11 2.85 16.66
CA LYS A 371 -12.00 2.77 15.52
C LYS A 371 -11.20 2.98 14.25
N GLU A 372 -11.58 2.25 13.20
CA GLU A 372 -10.97 2.45 11.90
C GLU A 372 -11.16 3.91 11.47
N ASN A 373 -10.06 4.56 11.19
CA ASN A 373 -10.07 5.98 10.83
C ASN A 373 -9.11 6.22 9.67
N GLY A 374 -9.04 7.46 9.23
CA GLY A 374 -8.23 7.81 8.09
C GLY A 374 -6.73 7.83 8.33
N LEU A 375 -6.29 7.60 9.57
CA LEU A 375 -4.85 7.64 9.86
C LEU A 375 -4.06 6.61 9.07
N VAL A 376 -4.65 5.46 8.74
CA VAL A 376 -3.93 4.47 7.95
C VAL A 376 -3.51 5.04 6.59
N ILE A 377 -4.29 5.97 6.06
CA ILE A 377 -3.94 6.61 4.80
C ILE A 377 -2.69 7.47 4.97
N LEU A 378 -2.59 8.20 6.07
CA LEU A 378 -1.36 8.95 6.40
C LEU A 378 -0.18 8.03 6.71
N VAL A 379 -0.44 6.91 7.36
CA VAL A 379 0.61 5.92 7.63
C VAL A 379 1.24 5.46 6.33
N SER A 380 0.44 5.30 5.27
CA SER A 380 0.99 4.90 3.97
C SER A 380 1.96 5.94 3.42
N VAL A 381 1.66 7.23 3.59
CA VAL A 381 2.62 8.26 3.16
C VAL A 381 3.91 8.14 3.96
N ILE A 382 3.78 8.02 5.27
CA ILE A 382 4.96 7.95 6.14
C ILE A 382 5.81 6.74 5.77
N THR A 383 5.20 5.55 5.69
CA THR A 383 5.96 4.34 5.42
C THR A 383 6.57 4.35 4.02
N SER A 384 5.91 5.01 3.05
CA SER A 384 6.47 5.11 1.71
C SER A 384 7.77 5.93 1.69
N CYS A 385 7.95 6.81 2.68
CA CYS A 385 9.17 7.61 2.78
C CYS A 385 10.32 6.87 3.46
N LEU A 386 10.00 5.91 4.34
CA LEU A 386 10.99 5.43 5.32
C LEU A 386 12.21 4.79 4.68
N GLN A 387 12.04 4.06 3.57
CA GLN A 387 13.17 3.37 2.95
C GLN A 387 14.13 4.30 2.23
N THR A 388 13.71 5.51 1.92
CA THR A 388 14.52 6.44 1.15
C THR A 388 14.95 7.66 1.94
N LEU A 389 14.71 7.68 3.26
CA LEU A 389 15.20 8.75 4.10
C LEU A 389 16.73 8.74 4.15
N LYS A 390 17.33 9.91 4.01
CA LYS A 390 18.77 10.05 3.95
C LYS A 390 19.39 10.63 5.22
N TYR A 391 18.64 11.50 5.92
CA TYR A 391 19.22 12.25 7.02
C TYR A 391 18.76 11.72 8.36
N CYS A 392 19.69 11.71 9.31
CA CYS A 392 19.43 11.21 10.66
C CYS A 392 18.24 11.94 11.30
N ASP A 393 18.18 13.26 11.17
CA ASP A 393 17.10 14.04 11.77
C ASP A 393 15.74 13.61 11.24
N SER A 394 15.65 13.34 9.94
CA SER A 394 14.39 12.90 9.34
C SER A 394 14.00 11.50 9.81
N LYS A 395 14.98 10.62 9.95
CA LYS A 395 14.72 9.28 10.46
C LYS A 395 14.21 9.32 11.90
N LEU A 396 14.82 10.16 12.72
CA LEU A 396 14.35 10.33 14.09
C LEU A 396 12.97 10.96 14.14
N ALA A 397 12.69 11.91 13.25
CA ALA A 397 11.37 12.52 13.15
C ALA A 397 10.33 11.48 12.74
N ALA A 398 10.68 10.58 11.83
CA ALA A 398 9.75 9.52 11.42
C ALA A 398 9.44 8.58 12.58
N LEU A 399 10.43 8.22 13.37
CA LEU A 399 10.21 7.39 14.55
C LEU A 399 9.31 8.09 15.55
N GLU A 400 9.51 9.38 15.74
CA GLU A 400 8.66 10.18 16.63
C GLU A 400 7.21 10.20 16.12
N LEU A 401 7.01 10.37 14.81
CA LEU A 401 5.69 10.34 14.21
C LEU A 401 4.99 8.99 14.45
N ILE A 402 5.72 7.92 14.21
CA ILE A 402 5.18 6.57 14.40
C ILE A 402 4.71 6.40 15.85
N LEU A 403 5.54 6.83 16.79
CA LEU A 403 5.21 6.67 18.19
C LEU A 403 3.97 7.48 18.59
N HIS A 404 3.82 8.68 18.02
CA HIS A 404 2.64 9.51 18.28
C HIS A 404 1.37 8.90 17.69
N LEU A 405 1.47 8.29 16.54
CA LEU A 405 0.29 7.75 15.86
C LEU A 405 -0.10 6.37 16.37
N ALA A 406 0.85 5.62 16.89
CA ALA A 406 0.65 4.21 17.23
C ALA A 406 -0.53 3.95 18.17
N PRO A 407 -0.77 4.74 19.24
CA PRO A 407 -1.92 4.45 20.09
C PRO A 407 -3.26 4.56 19.40
N ARG A 408 -3.31 5.23 18.25
CA ARG A 408 -4.54 5.45 17.51
C ARG A 408 -4.72 4.48 16.35
N LEU A 409 -3.82 3.49 16.22
CA LEU A 409 -3.84 2.55 15.11
C LEU A 409 -4.24 1.17 15.61
N SER A 410 -4.87 0.40 14.73
CA SER A 410 -5.26 -0.96 15.08
C SER A 410 -4.02 -1.86 15.20
N VAL A 411 -4.21 -2.98 15.90
CA VAL A 411 -3.15 -3.96 16.06
C VAL A 411 -2.61 -4.44 14.71
N GLU A 412 -3.52 -4.66 13.75
CA GLU A 412 -3.11 -5.13 12.44
C GLU A 412 -2.21 -4.12 11.74
N ILE A 413 -2.54 -2.83 11.83
CA ILE A 413 -1.71 -1.79 11.25
C ILE A 413 -0.35 -1.76 11.94
N LEU A 414 -0.33 -1.84 13.26
CA LEU A 414 0.93 -1.83 14.01
C LEU A 414 1.84 -2.98 13.60
N LEU A 415 1.28 -4.18 13.47
CA LEU A 415 2.10 -5.34 13.17
C LEU A 415 2.46 -5.44 11.68
N ASP A 416 1.53 -5.13 10.79
CA ASP A 416 1.75 -5.31 9.36
C ASP A 416 2.42 -4.12 8.69
N ARG A 417 2.12 -2.91 9.15
CA ARG A 417 2.57 -1.70 8.47
C ARG A 417 3.74 -1.02 9.17
N ILE A 418 3.79 -1.09 10.50
CA ILE A 418 4.75 -0.30 11.28
C ILE A 418 5.95 -1.15 11.68
N THR A 419 5.71 -2.33 12.25
CA THR A 419 6.77 -3.17 12.79
C THR A 419 7.87 -3.50 11.79
N PRO A 420 7.56 -3.86 10.52
CA PRO A 420 8.65 -4.15 9.59
C PRO A 420 9.61 -2.97 9.39
N TYR A 421 9.09 -1.75 9.38
CA TYR A 421 9.97 -0.59 9.22
C TYR A 421 10.79 -0.30 10.46
N LEU A 422 10.22 -0.55 11.64
CA LEU A 422 11.00 -0.39 12.86
C LEU A 422 12.15 -1.40 12.92
N LEU A 423 11.89 -2.62 12.48
CA LEU A 423 12.97 -3.60 12.35
C LEU A 423 14.02 -3.17 11.34
N HIS A 424 13.59 -2.58 10.24
CA HIS A 424 14.52 -2.04 9.25
C HIS A 424 15.42 -0.96 9.88
N PHE A 425 14.82 -0.03 10.62
CA PHE A 425 15.60 1.04 11.25
C PHE A 425 16.49 0.54 12.38
N SER A 426 16.17 -0.61 12.96
CA SER A 426 17.05 -1.19 13.98
C SER A 426 18.36 -1.70 13.38
N ASN A 427 18.46 -1.73 12.04
CA ASN A 427 19.69 -2.07 11.34
C ASN A 427 20.27 -0.88 10.58
N ASP A 428 19.84 0.33 10.92
CA ASP A 428 20.33 1.54 10.27
C ASP A 428 21.83 1.72 10.48
N SER A 429 22.47 2.46 9.59
CA SER A 429 23.91 2.71 9.70
C SER A 429 24.25 3.63 10.88
N VAL A 430 23.30 4.46 11.33
CA VAL A 430 23.55 5.43 12.40
C VAL A 430 23.14 4.82 13.75
N PRO A 431 24.05 4.72 14.70
CA PRO A 431 23.71 4.09 15.99
C PRO A 431 22.55 4.75 16.72
N ARG A 432 22.46 6.07 16.68
CA ARG A 432 21.36 6.77 17.33
C ARG A 432 20.02 6.36 16.74
N VAL A 433 19.96 6.13 15.44
CA VAL A 433 18.73 5.67 14.79
C VAL A 433 18.42 4.24 15.24
N ARG A 434 19.43 3.36 15.30
CA ARG A 434 19.21 1.99 15.76
C ARG A 434 18.65 1.97 17.19
N ALA A 435 19.22 2.79 18.05
CA ALA A 435 18.77 2.85 19.46
C ALA A 435 17.33 3.35 19.56
N GLU A 436 17.01 4.42 18.85
CA GLU A 436 15.65 4.96 18.89
C GLU A 436 14.64 4.03 18.23
N ALA A 437 15.05 3.32 17.18
CA ALA A 437 14.17 2.33 16.56
C ALA A 437 13.82 1.23 17.55
N LEU A 438 14.80 0.77 18.31
CA LEU A 438 14.54 -0.26 19.32
C LEU A 438 13.59 0.26 20.40
N ARG A 439 13.82 1.47 20.87
CA ARG A 439 12.93 2.07 21.88
C ARG A 439 11.51 2.20 21.34
N THR A 440 11.37 2.67 20.11
CA THR A 440 10.08 2.85 19.47
C THR A 440 9.38 1.50 19.28
N LEU A 441 10.12 0.51 18.79
CA LEU A 441 9.58 -0.83 18.60
C LEU A 441 9.05 -1.40 19.91
N THR A 442 9.81 -1.26 20.97
CA THR A 442 9.40 -1.77 22.28
C THR A 442 8.09 -1.15 22.73
N LYS A 443 7.96 0.17 22.57
CA LYS A 443 6.73 0.87 22.98
C LYS A 443 5.55 0.50 22.10
N VAL A 444 5.78 0.39 20.79
CA VAL A 444 4.72 0.02 19.85
C VAL A 444 4.20 -1.38 20.16
N LEU A 445 5.10 -2.33 20.40
CA LEU A 445 4.70 -3.70 20.68
C LEU A 445 3.95 -3.81 22.00
N ALA A 446 4.25 -2.95 22.95
CA ALA A 446 3.52 -2.94 24.22
C ALA A 446 2.06 -2.52 24.03
N LEU A 447 1.74 -1.84 22.93
CA LEU A 447 0.36 -1.46 22.62
C LEU A 447 -0.47 -2.59 22.03
N VAL A 448 0.17 -3.68 21.61
CA VAL A 448 -0.54 -4.79 20.99
C VAL A 448 -1.29 -5.58 22.06
N LYS A 449 -2.62 -5.53 22.01
CA LYS A 449 -3.47 -6.15 23.04
C LYS A 449 -4.09 -7.46 22.59
N GLU A 450 -3.99 -7.80 21.33
CA GLU A 450 -4.47 -9.06 20.82
C GLU A 450 -3.60 -9.49 19.64
N VAL A 451 -3.70 -10.77 19.31
CA VAL A 451 -2.86 -11.33 18.25
C VAL A 451 -3.74 -11.71 17.06
N PRO A 452 -3.57 -11.07 15.92
CA PRO A 452 -4.27 -11.53 14.73
C PRO A 452 -3.83 -12.94 14.36
N ARG A 453 -4.74 -13.69 13.76
CA ARG A 453 -4.52 -15.08 13.46
C ARG A 453 -3.28 -15.33 12.62
N ASN A 454 -3.02 -14.43 11.69
CA ASN A 454 -1.88 -14.59 10.77
C ASN A 454 -0.55 -14.26 11.41
N ASP A 455 -0.56 -13.73 12.64
CA ASP A 455 0.65 -13.23 13.27
C ASP A 455 1.04 -13.99 14.53
N VAL A 456 0.55 -15.22 14.69
CA VAL A 456 0.79 -15.98 15.93
C VAL A 456 2.26 -16.25 16.18
N ASN A 457 3.07 -16.35 15.13
CA ASN A 457 4.49 -16.63 15.26
C ASN A 457 5.37 -15.41 15.09
N ILE A 458 4.78 -14.22 15.07
CA ILE A 458 5.54 -13.03 14.71
C ILE A 458 6.67 -12.73 15.71
N TYR A 459 6.43 -12.93 17.01
CA TYR A 459 7.45 -12.66 18.00
C TYR A 459 8.62 -13.64 17.92
N PRO A 460 8.40 -14.96 18.03
CA PRO A 460 9.54 -15.87 18.10
C PRO A 460 10.27 -16.04 16.79
N GLU A 461 9.59 -15.88 15.66
CA GLU A 461 10.22 -16.15 14.37
C GLU A 461 10.71 -14.91 13.67
N TYR A 462 10.23 -13.73 14.05
CA TYR A 462 10.50 -12.54 13.27
C TYR A 462 11.02 -11.37 14.12
N ILE A 463 10.30 -10.98 15.16
CA ILE A 463 10.65 -9.77 15.90
C ILE A 463 11.87 -9.98 16.78
N LEU A 464 11.82 -10.97 17.68
CA LEU A 464 12.93 -11.17 18.60
C LEU A 464 14.22 -11.55 17.89
N PRO A 465 14.20 -12.46 16.90
CA PRO A 465 15.42 -12.71 16.15
C PRO A 465 15.93 -11.49 15.39
N GLY A 466 15.00 -10.64 14.94
CA GLY A 466 15.37 -9.46 14.14
C GLY A 466 16.14 -8.41 14.93
N ILE A 467 16.02 -8.38 16.24
CA ILE A 467 16.69 -7.39 17.08
C ILE A 467 17.72 -8.01 18.01
N ALA A 468 17.87 -9.33 18.03
CA ALA A 468 18.72 -10.02 19.01
C ALA A 468 20.18 -9.54 18.94
N HIS A 469 20.66 -9.24 17.76
CA HIS A 469 22.05 -8.82 17.55
C HIS A 469 22.36 -7.46 18.20
N LEU A 470 21.33 -6.68 18.51
CA LEU A 470 21.55 -5.35 19.10
C LEU A 470 22.10 -5.43 20.53
N ALA A 471 21.93 -6.57 21.20
CA ALA A 471 22.54 -6.76 22.51
C ALA A 471 24.07 -6.77 22.44
N GLN A 472 24.64 -7.02 21.25
CA GLN A 472 26.06 -7.03 21.03
C GLN A 472 26.48 -6.03 19.96
N ASP A 473 25.68 -4.99 19.76
CA ASP A 473 25.97 -3.94 18.80
C ASP A 473 27.32 -3.30 19.10
N ASP A 474 28.00 -2.83 18.07
CA ASP A 474 29.29 -2.16 18.22
C ASP A 474 29.17 -0.88 19.04
N ALA A 475 28.03 -0.21 18.98
CA ALA A 475 27.85 1.07 19.66
C ALA A 475 27.25 0.88 21.04
N THR A 476 27.88 1.48 22.03
CA THR A 476 27.41 1.40 23.41
C THR A 476 25.97 1.92 23.56
N ILE A 477 25.62 3.01 22.85
CA ILE A 477 24.27 3.56 23.01
C ILE A 477 23.19 2.59 22.55
N VAL A 478 23.51 1.72 21.58
CA VAL A 478 22.55 0.71 21.13
C VAL A 478 22.41 -0.39 22.18
N ARG A 479 23.53 -0.85 22.73
CA ARG A 479 23.50 -1.84 23.80
C ARG A 479 22.78 -1.30 25.04
N LEU A 480 22.96 0.01 25.33
CA LEU A 480 22.20 0.66 26.41
C LEU A 480 20.69 0.61 26.14
N ALA A 481 20.29 0.91 24.91
CA ALA A 481 18.88 0.85 24.55
C ALA A 481 18.33 -0.57 24.72
N TYR A 482 19.13 -1.57 24.34
CA TYR A 482 18.71 -2.95 24.53
C TYR A 482 18.55 -3.28 26.01
N ALA A 483 19.51 -2.85 26.83
CA ALA A 483 19.43 -3.07 28.28
C ALA A 483 18.20 -2.39 28.89
N GLU A 484 17.89 -1.19 28.43
CA GLU A 484 16.72 -0.46 28.91
C GLU A 484 15.41 -1.17 28.57
N ASN A 485 15.37 -1.92 27.48
CA ASN A 485 14.12 -2.39 26.91
C ASN A 485 13.90 -3.89 26.98
N ILE A 486 14.92 -4.67 27.35
CA ILE A 486 14.79 -6.12 27.31
C ILE A 486 13.70 -6.64 28.24
N ALA A 487 13.55 -6.02 29.39
CA ALA A 487 12.53 -6.48 30.36
C ALA A 487 11.12 -6.28 29.77
N LEU A 488 10.87 -5.12 29.19
CA LEU A 488 9.57 -4.87 28.59
C LEU A 488 9.34 -5.74 27.35
N LEU A 489 10.39 -5.95 26.57
CA LEU A 489 10.28 -6.86 25.42
C LEU A 489 9.94 -8.29 25.88
N ALA A 490 10.58 -8.75 26.95
CA ALA A 490 10.30 -10.07 27.48
C ALA A 490 8.86 -10.19 27.99
N GLU A 491 8.40 -9.17 28.72
CA GLU A 491 7.03 -9.14 29.22
C GLU A 491 6.03 -9.13 28.06
N THR A 492 6.30 -8.34 27.04
CA THR A 492 5.42 -8.25 25.88
C THR A 492 5.38 -9.57 25.11
N ALA A 493 6.54 -10.21 24.95
CA ALA A 493 6.60 -11.50 24.28
C ALA A 493 5.83 -12.57 25.08
N LEU A 494 5.96 -12.54 26.40
CA LEU A 494 5.21 -13.48 27.23
C LEU A 494 3.71 -13.24 27.12
N ARG A 495 3.28 -11.98 27.17
CA ARG A 495 1.87 -11.66 27.01
C ARG A 495 1.35 -12.14 25.65
N PHE A 496 2.16 -11.94 24.60
CA PHE A 496 1.81 -12.38 23.27
C PHE A 496 1.61 -13.90 23.23
N LEU A 497 2.55 -14.62 23.85
CA LEU A 497 2.48 -16.07 23.93
C LEU A 497 1.23 -16.52 24.66
N GLU A 498 0.90 -15.86 25.77
CA GLU A 498 -0.30 -16.17 26.54
C GLU A 498 -1.57 -15.87 25.75
N LEU A 499 -1.58 -14.77 24.98
CA LEU A 499 -2.73 -14.46 24.15
C LEU A 499 -2.93 -15.51 23.07
N VAL A 500 -1.84 -16.00 22.48
CA VAL A 500 -1.94 -17.09 21.48
C VAL A 500 -2.49 -18.35 22.12
N GLN A 501 -2.03 -18.64 23.33
CA GLN A 501 -2.50 -19.80 24.07
C GLN A 501 -4.01 -19.74 24.34
N LEU A 502 -4.50 -18.58 24.79
CA LEU A 502 -5.91 -18.38 25.02
C LEU A 502 -6.72 -18.51 23.74
N LYS A 503 -6.21 -17.97 22.65
CA LYS A 503 -6.89 -18.06 21.37
C LYS A 503 -6.99 -19.50 20.89
N ASN A 504 -5.93 -20.28 21.07
CA ASN A 504 -5.94 -21.68 20.69
C ASN A 504 -6.93 -22.48 21.53
N LEU A 505 -7.01 -22.21 22.83
CA LEU A 505 -7.97 -22.87 23.70
C LEU A 505 -9.40 -22.55 23.31
N ASN A 506 -9.67 -21.30 22.98
CA ASN A 506 -11.00 -20.90 22.53
C ASN A 506 -11.37 -21.57 21.22
N MET A 507 -10.41 -21.73 20.33
CA MET A 507 -10.66 -22.39 19.04
C MET A 507 -10.93 -23.88 19.21
N GLU A 508 -10.30 -24.54 20.17
CA GLU A 508 -10.57 -25.95 20.44
C GLU A 508 -12.00 -26.16 20.90
N ASN A 509 -12.56 -25.20 21.61
CA ASN A 509 -13.92 -25.29 22.12
C ASN A 509 -14.99 -24.86 21.12
N ASP A 510 -14.58 -24.44 19.96
CA ASP A 510 -15.49 -23.95 18.92
C ASP A 510 -15.70 -25.03 17.86
N PRO A 511 -16.95 -25.46 17.63
CA PRO A 511 -17.20 -26.49 16.58
C PRO A 511 -16.67 -26.10 15.19
N UNK A 512 -16.70 -25.03 15.04
CA UNK A 512 -16.25 -24.54 13.81
C UNK A 512 -14.83 -24.59 13.59
N SER A 513 -14.28 -24.75 14.49
CA SER A 513 -12.82 -24.73 14.40
C SER A 513 -12.24 -26.05 13.92
N GLU A 514 -13.07 -27.04 13.67
CA GLU A 514 -12.58 -28.33 13.18
C GLU A 514 -11.91 -28.20 11.81
N GLU A 515 -12.28 -27.17 11.05
CA GLU A 515 -11.66 -26.91 9.76
C GLU A 515 -10.23 -26.41 9.88
N ILE A 516 -9.83 -26.03 11.08
CA ILE A 516 -8.48 -25.56 11.33
C ILE A 516 -7.75 -26.63 12.12
N GLY A 517 -7.91 -27.86 11.69
CA GLY A 517 -7.45 -29.02 12.42
C GLY A 517 -5.95 -29.21 12.50
N GLU A 518 -5.19 -28.30 11.98
CA GLU A 518 -3.75 -28.32 12.14
C GLU A 518 -3.31 -27.43 13.28
N ALA A 519 -4.26 -26.93 14.04
CA ALA A 519 -3.92 -26.17 15.22
C ALA A 519 -3.13 -27.07 16.15
N THR A 520 -1.96 -26.62 16.44
CA THR A 520 -1.04 -27.28 17.32
C THR A 520 -1.67 -27.51 18.68
N HIS A 521 -1.27 -28.56 19.33
CA HIS A 521 -1.73 -28.83 20.67
C HIS A 521 -1.34 -27.66 21.58
N PRO A 522 -2.32 -26.97 22.18
CA PRO A 522 -1.99 -25.72 22.88
C PRO A 522 -1.01 -25.91 24.03
N ASN A 523 -1.18 -26.96 24.82
CA ASN A 523 -0.37 -27.10 26.02
C ASN A 523 1.08 -27.46 25.71
N GLY A 524 1.30 -28.39 24.78
CA GLY A 524 2.65 -28.78 24.43
C GLY A 524 3.44 -27.66 23.79
N ASN A 525 2.81 -26.94 22.89
CA ASN A 525 3.47 -25.83 22.23
C ASN A 525 3.74 -24.67 23.16
N TYR A 526 2.80 -24.39 24.07
CA TYR A 526 2.99 -23.29 25.01
C TYR A 526 4.22 -23.53 25.88
N ASP A 527 4.35 -24.72 26.46
CA ASP A 527 5.47 -25.01 27.33
C ASP A 527 6.80 -24.94 26.58
N THR A 528 6.83 -25.48 25.36
CA THR A 528 8.02 -25.47 24.54
C THR A 528 8.40 -24.03 24.16
N GLU A 529 7.42 -23.26 23.75
CA GLU A 529 7.68 -21.88 23.34
C GLU A 529 8.05 -21.00 24.52
N LEU A 530 7.45 -21.24 25.69
CA LEU A 530 7.81 -20.51 26.88
C LEU A 530 9.26 -20.79 27.27
N GLN A 531 9.67 -22.05 27.19
CA GLN A 531 11.06 -22.39 27.50
C GLN A 531 12.01 -21.76 26.50
N ALA A 532 11.65 -21.76 25.22
CA ALA A 532 12.48 -21.10 24.20
C ALA A 532 12.59 -19.61 24.45
N LEU A 533 11.50 -18.98 24.84
CA LEU A 533 11.51 -17.56 25.18
C LEU A 533 12.40 -17.29 26.39
N HIS A 534 12.26 -18.11 27.42
CA HIS A 534 13.11 -17.96 28.61
C HIS A 534 14.59 -18.10 28.27
N GLU A 535 14.92 -19.08 27.44
CA GLU A 535 16.32 -19.30 27.05
C GLU A 535 16.88 -18.13 26.25
N MET A 536 16.08 -17.60 25.34
CA MET A 536 16.52 -16.49 24.52
C MET A 536 16.73 -15.25 25.38
N VAL A 537 15.79 -14.94 26.25
CA VAL A 537 15.93 -13.78 27.14
C VAL A 537 17.12 -13.99 28.10
N GLN A 538 17.26 -15.19 28.63
CA GLN A 538 18.39 -15.52 29.49
C GLN A 538 19.72 -15.25 28.80
N GLN A 539 19.85 -15.70 27.56
CA GLN A 539 21.07 -15.50 26.81
C GLN A 539 21.40 -14.03 26.65
N LYS A 540 20.38 -13.21 26.33
CA LYS A 540 20.62 -11.79 26.15
C LYS A 540 20.90 -11.08 27.48
N VAL A 541 20.24 -11.49 28.56
CA VAL A 541 20.52 -10.92 29.88
C VAL A 541 21.95 -11.23 30.28
N VAL A 542 22.40 -12.46 30.11
CA VAL A 542 23.79 -12.83 30.45
C VAL A 542 24.76 -12.02 29.59
N THR A 543 24.46 -11.86 28.31
CA THR A 543 25.30 -11.05 27.43
C THR A 543 25.43 -9.61 27.96
N LEU A 544 24.31 -9.02 28.36
CA LEU A 544 24.32 -7.65 28.86
C LEU A 544 25.02 -7.54 30.24
N LEU A 545 24.84 -8.53 31.10
CA LEU A 545 25.52 -8.53 32.39
C LEU A 545 27.02 -8.76 32.25
N SER A 546 27.46 -9.25 31.10
CA SER A 546 28.87 -9.48 30.82
C SER A 546 29.44 -8.41 29.88
N ASP A 547 28.71 -7.33 29.63
CA ASP A 547 29.12 -6.27 28.72
C ASP A 547 30.43 -5.64 29.19
N PRO A 548 31.35 -5.32 28.27
CA PRO A 548 32.59 -4.65 28.68
C PRO A 548 32.38 -3.25 29.27
N GLU A 549 31.24 -2.60 28.98
CA GLU A 549 30.96 -1.28 29.51
C GLU A 549 30.06 -1.38 30.73
N ASN A 550 30.55 -0.91 31.86
CA ASN A 550 29.80 -1.00 33.11
C ASN A 550 28.47 -0.24 33.05
N ILE A 551 28.39 0.82 32.25
CA ILE A 551 27.14 1.59 32.13
C ILE A 551 26.02 0.72 31.58
N VAL A 552 26.32 -0.23 30.69
CA VAL A 552 25.32 -1.15 30.17
C VAL A 552 24.79 -2.05 31.29
N LYS A 553 25.69 -2.62 32.09
CA LYS A 553 25.31 -3.45 33.21
C LYS A 553 24.45 -2.67 34.21
N GLN A 554 24.90 -1.46 34.54
CA GLN A 554 24.20 -0.59 35.48
C GLN A 554 22.79 -0.27 34.97
N THR A 555 22.68 0.04 33.70
CA THR A 555 21.38 0.36 33.08
C THR A 555 20.44 -0.82 33.17
N LEU A 556 20.90 -2.02 32.90
CA LEU A 556 20.07 -3.21 33.02
C LEU A 556 19.59 -3.39 34.48
N MET A 557 20.48 -3.22 35.43
CA MET A 557 20.11 -3.36 36.84
C MET A 557 19.10 -2.32 37.26
N GLU A 558 19.28 -1.08 36.83
CA GLU A 558 18.38 0.00 37.24
C GLU A 558 17.02 -0.05 36.57
N THR A 559 16.96 -0.54 35.34
CA THR A 559 15.72 -0.45 34.55
C THR A 559 15.00 -1.77 34.39
N GLY A 560 15.67 -2.92 34.56
CA GLY A 560 15.06 -4.16 34.13
C GLY A 560 15.10 -5.34 35.06
N ILE A 561 15.99 -5.34 36.06
CA ILE A 561 16.21 -6.57 36.84
C ILE A 561 14.95 -7.00 37.59
N THR A 562 14.24 -6.07 38.22
CA THR A 562 13.04 -6.42 38.94
C THR A 562 11.99 -7.06 38.05
N ARG A 563 11.80 -6.47 36.89
CA ARG A 563 10.84 -7.00 35.93
C ARG A 563 11.28 -8.36 35.37
N LEU A 564 12.56 -8.55 35.16
CA LEU A 564 13.08 -9.83 34.68
C LEU A 564 12.93 -10.93 35.74
N CYS A 565 12.99 -10.58 37.01
CA CYS A 565 12.72 -11.55 38.05
C CYS A 565 11.29 -12.10 37.97
N UNK A 566 10.63 -11.26 37.68
CA UNK A 566 9.35 -11.55 37.46
C UNK A 566 9.14 -12.34 36.31
N PHE A 567 9.65 -12.10 35.38
CA PHE A 567 9.56 -12.85 34.12
C PHE A 567 10.07 -14.30 34.25
N PHE A 568 11.25 -14.45 34.82
CA PHE A 568 11.89 -15.78 34.93
C PHE A 568 11.29 -16.66 35.99
N GLY A 569 10.81 -16.06 37.09
CA GLY A 569 10.43 -16.82 38.24
C GLY A 569 11.62 -17.01 39.20
N ARG A 570 11.31 -17.48 40.37
CA ARG A 570 12.26 -17.49 41.49
C ARG A 570 13.55 -18.26 41.22
N GLN A 571 13.42 -19.51 40.78
CA GLN A 571 14.58 -20.36 40.62
C GLN A 571 15.50 -19.86 39.50
N LYS A 572 14.93 -19.54 38.36
CA LYS A 572 15.70 -19.10 37.23
C LYS A 572 16.33 -17.73 37.47
N ALA A 573 15.62 -16.86 38.19
CA ALA A 573 16.19 -15.55 38.50
C ALA A 573 17.43 -15.69 39.38
N ASN A 574 17.39 -16.59 40.36
CA ASN A 574 18.58 -16.83 41.18
C ASN A 574 19.74 -17.34 40.33
N ASP A 575 19.46 -18.30 39.48
CA ASP A 575 20.51 -18.94 38.67
C ASP A 575 21.08 -17.98 37.61
N VAL A 576 20.25 -17.16 36.99
CA VAL A 576 20.68 -16.30 35.89
C VAL A 576 21.16 -14.95 36.37
N LEU A 577 20.38 -14.32 37.26
CA LEU A 577 20.64 -12.93 37.62
C LEU A 577 21.62 -12.77 38.77
N LEU A 578 21.33 -13.42 39.88
CA LEU A 578 22.16 -13.19 41.08
C LEU A 578 23.57 -13.74 40.92
N SER A 579 23.71 -14.90 40.28
CA SER A 579 25.04 -15.49 40.09
C SER A 579 25.96 -14.61 39.27
N HIS A 580 25.41 -13.91 38.28
CA HIS A 580 26.21 -13.00 37.45
C HIS A 580 26.41 -11.65 38.13
N MET A 581 25.40 -11.16 38.83
CA MET A 581 25.48 -9.83 39.47
C MET A 581 26.45 -9.80 40.64
N ILE A 582 26.63 -10.93 41.30
CA ILE A 582 27.55 -10.99 42.45
C ILE A 582 28.97 -10.60 42.04
N THR A 583 29.34 -10.92 40.82
CA THR A 583 30.69 -10.56 40.33
C THR A 583 30.91 -9.05 40.31
N PHE A 584 29.84 -8.25 40.27
CA PHE A 584 29.97 -6.80 40.26
C PHE A 584 30.52 -6.24 41.57
N LEU A 585 30.37 -6.97 42.66
CA LEU A 585 30.93 -6.55 43.94
C LEU A 585 32.44 -6.46 43.89
N ASN A 586 33.04 -7.19 42.97
CA ASN A 586 34.50 -7.19 42.84
C ASN A 586 35.04 -6.09 41.94
N ASP A 587 34.18 -5.29 41.33
CA ASP A 587 34.60 -4.18 40.49
C ASP A 587 34.99 -3.00 41.39
N LYS A 588 36.26 -2.86 41.64
CA LYS A 588 36.76 -1.82 42.56
C LYS A 588 36.83 -0.46 41.90
N ASN A 589 36.68 -0.39 40.59
CA ASN A 589 36.86 0.85 39.85
C ASN A 589 35.54 1.59 39.56
N ASP A 590 34.41 0.97 39.82
CA ASP A 590 33.13 1.58 39.49
C ASP A 590 32.16 1.47 40.65
N TRP A 591 32.12 2.51 41.46
CA TRP A 591 31.21 2.50 42.58
C TRP A 591 29.76 2.68 42.15
N HIS A 592 29.49 3.29 41.00
CA HIS A 592 28.14 3.40 40.45
C HIS A 592 27.55 2.02 40.17
N LEU A 593 28.36 1.15 39.60
CA LEU A 593 27.91 -0.21 39.30
C LEU A 593 27.60 -0.97 40.57
N ARG A 594 28.48 -0.85 41.58
CA ARG A 594 28.25 -1.50 42.87
C ARG A 594 27.02 -0.94 43.58
N ALA A 595 26.83 0.40 43.49
CA ALA A 595 25.66 1.04 44.09
C ALA A 595 24.37 0.55 43.40
N ALA A 596 24.38 0.43 42.07
CA ALA A 596 23.23 -0.07 41.35
C ALA A 596 22.93 -1.51 41.74
N PHE A 597 23.96 -2.34 41.91
CA PHE A 597 23.77 -3.72 42.34
C PHE A 597 23.11 -3.76 43.73
N PHE A 598 23.64 -3.01 44.67
CA PHE A 598 23.07 -2.99 46.03
C PHE A 598 21.66 -2.43 46.03
N HIS A 599 21.43 -1.38 45.26
CA HIS A 599 20.10 -0.79 45.22
C HIS A 599 19.08 -1.79 44.64
N SER A 600 19.45 -2.53 43.59
CA SER A 600 18.58 -3.54 43.01
C SER A 600 18.28 -4.66 44.00
N ILE A 601 19.31 -5.15 44.65
CA ILE A 601 19.18 -6.27 45.58
C ILE A 601 18.39 -5.86 46.85
N VAL A 602 18.81 -4.77 47.46
CA VAL A 602 18.24 -4.39 48.75
C VAL A 602 16.88 -3.73 48.56
N GLY A 603 16.76 -2.86 47.58
CA GLY A 603 15.54 -2.08 47.43
C GLY A 603 14.36 -2.82 46.85
N LYS A 604 14.61 -3.72 45.91
CA LYS A 604 13.53 -4.37 45.19
C LYS A 604 13.71 -5.86 45.01
N LEU A 605 14.85 -6.27 44.48
CA LEU A 605 15.07 -7.67 44.12
C LEU A 605 15.07 -8.56 45.37
N CYS A 606 15.80 -8.15 46.37
CA CYS A 606 15.92 -8.91 47.60
C CYS A 606 14.55 -9.07 48.29
N LEU A 607 13.78 -8.00 48.36
CA LEU A 607 12.47 -8.05 48.97
C LEU A 607 11.54 -9.03 48.25
N ARG A 608 11.53 -9.01 46.93
CA ARG A 608 10.70 -9.92 46.16
C ARG A 608 11.08 -11.37 46.40
N PHE A 609 12.38 -11.67 46.32
CA PHE A 609 12.83 -13.05 46.48
C PHE A 609 12.64 -13.53 47.89
N CYS A 610 12.92 -12.68 48.84
CA CYS A 610 12.80 -13.08 50.22
C CYS A 610 11.35 -13.30 50.63
N LYS A 611 10.43 -12.50 50.12
CA LYS A 611 9.00 -12.71 50.37
C LYS A 611 8.52 -14.02 49.80
N THR A 612 8.91 -14.33 48.57
CA THR A 612 8.46 -15.56 47.92
C THR A 612 9.13 -16.79 48.50
N ASN A 613 10.36 -16.67 48.98
CA ASN A 613 11.11 -17.81 49.51
C ASN A 613 11.06 -17.93 51.03
N GLY A 614 10.55 -16.94 51.72
CA GLY A 614 10.64 -16.92 53.16
C GLY A 614 12.04 -16.84 53.68
N VAL A 615 12.95 -16.32 52.87
CA VAL A 615 14.38 -16.31 53.26
C VAL A 615 14.74 -15.08 54.07
N MET A 616 13.95 -14.04 53.95
CA MET A 616 14.27 -12.81 54.64
C MET A 616 13.67 -12.82 56.03
N LYS A 617 14.44 -13.25 56.95
CA LYS A 617 14.03 -13.29 58.35
C LYS A 617 14.97 -12.47 59.22
#